data_c18b731002d24cebd0c4407e0dcd938b
#
_entry.id   c18b731002d24cebd0c4407e0dcd938b
#
_cell.length_a   1.000
_cell.length_b   1.000
_cell.length_c   1.000
_cell.angle_alpha   90.00
_cell.angle_beta   90.00
_cell.angle_gamma   90.00
#
_symmetry.space_group_name_H-M   'P 1'
#
loop_
_entity.id
_entity.type
_entity.pdbx_description
1 polymer ?
#
loop_
_entity_poly.entity_id
_entity_poly.type
_entity_poly.pdbx_seq_one_letter_code
_entity_poly.pdbx_strand_id
1 'polypeptide(L)'
;IVASLVGSEMCIRDRMEVMGLHLPGAAFEHPHSDLRHALNVEIGTRAVAISRRSEDPRPIGRMLDERSFVNAIVGLHATGGSTNHTLHLPAMAAAAGIELRWDDFADLSKVVPLLARIYPNGSADVNHFHAAGGMSFIMRELLTGGLLDGSAATVWGKSLADYMVEPKLSANGIEFVPAPETSLDMNTLRPLSQPHQPNGGLAILSGNLGRAVI
;
A
#
# COMPACT_ATOMS: atom_id res chain seq x y z
N ILE A 1 2.68 -25.35 -10.82
CA ILE A 1 2.00 -24.99 -9.57
C ILE A 1 2.25 -23.51 -9.42
N VAL A 2 1.34 -22.71 -9.92
CA VAL A 2 1.29 -21.31 -9.51
C VAL A 2 0.86 -21.38 -8.05
N ALA A 3 1.81 -21.36 -7.14
CA ALA A 3 1.52 -21.03 -5.78
C ALA A 3 0.94 -19.62 -5.84
N SER A 4 -0.38 -19.54 -5.85
CA SER A 4 -1.04 -18.28 -5.63
C SER A 4 -0.50 -17.78 -4.30
N LEU A 5 0.22 -16.67 -4.33
CA LEU A 5 0.55 -15.89 -3.15
C LEU A 5 -0.77 -15.33 -2.62
N VAL A 6 -1.62 -16.23 -2.14
CA VAL A 6 -2.90 -15.92 -1.54
C VAL A 6 -2.67 -15.91 -0.05
N GLY A 7 -2.60 -14.75 0.52
CA GLY A 7 -2.41 -14.61 1.94
C GLY A 7 -1.80 -13.28 2.35
N SER A 8 -1.27 -13.23 3.56
CA SER A 8 -0.69 -12.03 4.16
C SER A 8 0.48 -11.44 3.37
N GLU A 9 1.21 -12.24 2.59
CA GLU A 9 2.36 -11.75 1.81
C GLU A 9 1.96 -10.73 0.74
N MET A 10 0.81 -10.90 0.14
CA MET A 10 0.31 -9.95 -0.86
C MET A 10 -0.05 -8.62 -0.23
N CYS A 11 -0.75 -8.67 0.90
CA CYS A 11 -1.11 -7.48 1.65
C CYS A 11 0.09 -6.80 2.32
N ILE A 12 1.23 -7.48 2.52
CA ILE A 12 2.45 -6.84 3.01
C ILE A 12 3.06 -5.93 1.95
N ARG A 13 3.06 -6.33 0.68
CA ARG A 13 3.66 -5.53 -0.40
C ARG A 13 2.98 -4.19 -0.60
N ASP A 14 1.65 -4.18 -0.63
CA ASP A 14 0.88 -2.94 -0.76
C ASP A 14 1.05 -2.04 0.47
N ARG A 15 1.10 -2.64 1.70
CA ARG A 15 1.42 -1.88 2.91
C ARG A 15 2.78 -1.22 2.84
N MET A 16 3.81 -1.95 2.42
CA MET A 16 5.15 -1.39 2.26
C MET A 16 5.17 -0.24 1.24
N GLU A 17 4.36 -0.31 0.19
CA GLU A 17 4.23 0.77 -0.77
C GLU A 17 3.53 2.00 -0.17
N VAL A 18 2.42 1.81 0.53
CA VAL A 18 1.67 2.89 1.21
C VAL A 18 2.48 3.53 2.34
N MET A 19 3.37 2.77 2.98
CA MET A 19 4.33 3.28 3.97
C MET A 19 5.53 4.01 3.35
N GLY A 20 5.63 4.07 2.02
CA GLY A 20 6.78 4.66 1.35
C GLY A 20 8.06 3.83 1.36
N LEU A 21 7.98 2.54 1.67
CA LEU A 21 9.13 1.62 1.79
C LEU A 21 9.33 0.74 0.56
N HIS A 22 8.57 0.94 -0.49
CA HIS A 22 8.62 0.23 -1.76
C HIS A 22 8.66 1.24 -2.92
N LEU A 23 9.07 0.82 -4.12
CA LEU A 23 8.92 1.69 -5.30
C LEU A 23 7.44 1.84 -5.66
N PRO A 24 6.99 3.02 -6.13
CA PRO A 24 5.61 3.22 -6.51
C PRO A 24 5.19 2.27 -7.64
N GLY A 25 3.98 1.71 -7.54
CA GLY A 25 3.39 0.78 -8.51
C GLY A 25 4.03 -0.60 -8.58
N ALA A 26 5.04 -0.89 -7.75
CA ALA A 26 5.80 -2.13 -7.86
C ALA A 26 5.19 -3.31 -7.06
N ALA A 27 4.23 -3.07 -6.15
CA ALA A 27 3.75 -4.09 -5.21
C ALA A 27 3.22 -5.36 -5.89
N PHE A 28 2.44 -5.21 -6.96
CA PHE A 28 1.74 -6.31 -7.64
C PHE A 28 2.23 -6.59 -9.05
N GLU A 29 3.36 -6.01 -9.46
CA GLU A 29 3.96 -6.34 -10.75
C GLU A 29 4.33 -7.83 -10.81
N HIS A 30 3.99 -8.46 -11.94
CA HIS A 30 4.14 -9.91 -12.09
C HIS A 30 5.61 -10.36 -11.95
N PRO A 31 5.91 -11.44 -11.20
CA PRO A 31 7.29 -11.84 -10.89
C PRO A 31 8.20 -12.12 -12.10
N HIS A 32 7.62 -12.49 -13.23
CA HIS A 32 8.34 -12.86 -14.45
C HIS A 32 8.23 -11.82 -15.56
N SER A 33 7.72 -10.61 -15.28
CA SER A 33 7.67 -9.54 -16.28
C SER A 33 9.04 -8.87 -16.46
N ASP A 34 9.29 -8.33 -17.62
CA ASP A 34 10.49 -7.51 -17.89
C ASP A 34 10.50 -6.26 -17.01
N LEU A 35 9.32 -5.69 -16.75
CA LEU A 35 9.18 -4.56 -15.83
C LEU A 35 9.60 -4.93 -14.41
N ARG A 36 9.23 -6.12 -13.89
CA ARG A 36 9.70 -6.60 -12.58
C ARG A 36 11.22 -6.72 -12.54
N HIS A 37 11.82 -7.26 -13.61
CA HIS A 37 13.29 -7.35 -13.69
C HIS A 37 13.94 -5.96 -13.63
N ALA A 38 13.43 -5.01 -14.40
CA ALA A 38 13.92 -3.63 -14.39
C ALA A 38 13.70 -2.93 -13.04
N LEU A 39 12.54 -3.14 -12.38
CA LEU A 39 12.27 -2.65 -11.02
C LEU A 39 13.26 -3.22 -10.00
N ASN A 40 13.68 -4.48 -10.11
CA ASN A 40 14.67 -5.07 -9.21
C ASN A 40 16.05 -4.40 -9.37
N VAL A 41 16.42 -4.02 -10.59
CA VAL A 41 17.65 -3.24 -10.84
C VAL A 41 17.52 -1.84 -10.23
N GLU A 42 16.40 -1.17 -10.43
CA GLU A 42 16.13 0.16 -9.86
C GLU A 42 16.14 0.14 -8.33
N ILE A 43 15.55 -0.87 -7.70
CA ILE A 43 15.59 -1.05 -6.24
C ILE A 43 17.04 -1.16 -5.75
N GLY A 44 17.88 -1.91 -6.45
CA GLY A 44 19.31 -2.04 -6.12
C GLY A 44 20.04 -0.69 -6.23
N THR A 45 19.83 0.04 -7.31
CA THR A 45 20.39 1.37 -7.53
C THR A 45 19.92 2.34 -6.43
N ARG A 46 18.64 2.34 -6.13
CA ARG A 46 18.06 3.20 -5.09
C ARG A 46 18.58 2.87 -3.70
N ALA A 47 18.72 1.58 -3.37
CA ALA A 47 19.25 1.15 -2.08
C ALA A 47 20.68 1.67 -1.84
N VAL A 48 21.53 1.70 -2.88
CA VAL A 48 22.86 2.32 -2.81
C VAL A 48 22.75 3.83 -2.61
N ALA A 49 21.86 4.50 -3.36
CA ALA A 49 21.68 5.95 -3.31
C ALA A 49 21.16 6.48 -1.97
N ILE A 50 20.44 5.66 -1.18
CA ILE A 50 19.94 6.02 0.15
C ILE A 50 20.72 5.36 1.30
N SER A 51 21.83 4.70 0.99
CA SER A 51 22.67 4.02 1.99
C SER A 51 23.32 5.02 2.96
N ARG A 52 23.80 4.52 4.11
CA ARG A 52 24.44 5.37 5.13
C ARG A 52 25.64 6.19 4.61
N ARG A 53 26.26 5.77 3.53
CA ARG A 53 27.44 6.42 2.94
C ARG A 53 27.13 7.31 1.76
N SER A 54 25.87 7.45 1.39
CA SER A 54 25.42 8.31 0.29
C SER A 54 25.23 9.76 0.73
N GLU A 55 24.97 10.64 -0.22
CA GLU A 55 24.62 12.04 0.02
C GLU A 55 23.21 12.22 0.58
N ASP A 56 22.30 11.24 0.34
CA ASP A 56 20.92 11.23 0.82
C ASP A 56 20.65 9.99 1.68
N PRO A 57 21.23 9.88 2.88
CA PRO A 57 21.04 8.69 3.71
C PRO A 57 19.63 8.66 4.32
N ARG A 58 18.89 7.57 4.06
CA ARG A 58 17.53 7.36 4.55
C ARG A 58 17.44 6.10 5.42
N PRO A 59 17.99 6.11 6.64
CA PRO A 59 17.88 4.98 7.54
C PRO A 59 16.42 4.79 7.95
N ILE A 60 15.96 3.53 8.00
CA ILE A 60 14.56 3.17 8.25
C ILE A 60 14.01 3.79 9.55
N GLY A 61 14.83 3.89 10.61
CA GLY A 61 14.44 4.50 11.87
C GLY A 61 14.20 6.03 11.82
N ARG A 62 14.52 6.70 10.68
CA ARG A 62 14.18 8.10 10.42
C ARG A 62 13.03 8.26 9.44
N MET A 63 12.70 7.17 8.74
CA MET A 63 11.65 7.18 7.73
C MET A 63 10.31 6.76 8.31
N LEU A 64 10.33 5.85 9.29
CA LEU A 64 9.12 5.37 9.94
C LEU A 64 8.75 6.28 11.11
N ASP A 65 7.58 6.87 11.01
CA ASP A 65 6.92 7.65 12.05
C ASP A 65 5.42 7.31 12.09
N GLU A 66 4.65 7.97 12.92
CA GLU A 66 3.21 7.75 13.08
C GLU A 66 2.47 7.87 11.75
N ARG A 67 2.86 8.81 10.87
CA ARG A 67 2.25 9.02 9.55
C ARG A 67 2.34 7.77 8.68
N SER A 68 3.50 7.12 8.68
CA SER A 68 3.73 5.89 7.91
C SER A 68 2.79 4.76 8.35
N PHE A 69 2.55 4.62 9.66
CA PHE A 69 1.66 3.58 10.20
C PHE A 69 0.19 3.91 10.01
N VAL A 70 -0.20 5.17 10.17
CA VAL A 70 -1.57 5.62 9.84
C VAL A 70 -1.86 5.40 8.37
N ASN A 71 -0.95 5.77 7.48
CA ASN A 71 -1.05 5.49 6.05
C ASN A 71 -1.22 3.98 5.78
N ALA A 72 -0.46 3.13 6.46
CA ALA A 72 -0.59 1.68 6.31
C ALA A 72 -1.98 1.16 6.68
N ILE A 73 -2.59 1.68 7.77
CA ILE A 73 -3.95 1.32 8.18
C ILE A 73 -4.97 1.84 7.15
N VAL A 74 -4.82 3.07 6.67
CA VAL A 74 -5.68 3.64 5.61
C VAL A 74 -5.65 2.75 4.37
N GLY A 75 -4.47 2.42 3.88
CA GLY A 75 -4.33 1.50 2.75
C GLY A 75 -4.95 0.12 3.03
N LEU A 76 -4.83 -0.42 4.26
CA LEU A 76 -5.45 -1.70 4.66
C LEU A 76 -6.97 -1.63 4.55
N HIS A 77 -7.58 -0.57 5.02
CA HIS A 77 -9.03 -0.38 4.93
C HIS A 77 -9.50 -0.15 3.49
N ALA A 78 -8.75 0.63 2.71
CA ALA A 78 -9.10 0.93 1.33
C ALA A 78 -9.03 -0.30 0.40
N THR A 79 -8.10 -1.22 0.66
CA THR A 79 -7.96 -2.44 -0.15
C THR A 79 -8.69 -3.65 0.42
N GLY A 80 -9.18 -3.60 1.67
CA GLY A 80 -9.78 -4.76 2.33
C GLY A 80 -8.80 -5.93 2.49
N GLY A 81 -7.57 -5.62 2.91
CA GLY A 81 -6.51 -6.59 3.03
C GLY A 81 -6.68 -7.57 4.19
N SER A 82 -5.66 -8.40 4.42
CA SER A 82 -5.70 -9.47 5.42
C SER A 82 -5.78 -8.95 6.86
N THR A 83 -6.61 -9.59 7.68
CA THR A 83 -6.70 -9.35 9.13
C THR A 83 -5.37 -9.56 9.87
N ASN A 84 -4.42 -10.32 9.30
CA ASN A 84 -3.07 -10.49 9.86
C ASN A 84 -2.33 -9.16 10.08
N HIS A 85 -2.69 -8.11 9.33
CA HIS A 85 -2.08 -6.78 9.50
C HIS A 85 -2.42 -6.13 10.84
N THR A 86 -3.53 -6.52 11.48
CA THR A 86 -3.84 -6.07 12.84
C THR A 86 -2.91 -6.65 13.91
N LEU A 87 -2.06 -7.61 13.53
CA LEU A 87 -0.95 -8.12 14.34
C LEU A 87 0.39 -7.57 13.86
N HIS A 88 0.62 -7.56 12.54
CA HIS A 88 1.91 -7.15 11.96
C HIS A 88 2.19 -5.65 12.15
N LEU A 89 1.22 -4.78 11.87
CA LEU A 89 1.42 -3.34 11.99
C LEU A 89 1.70 -2.90 13.43
N PRO A 90 0.95 -3.36 14.46
CA PRO A 90 1.31 -3.07 15.85
C PRO A 90 2.70 -3.59 16.25
N ALA A 91 3.10 -4.77 15.79
CA ALA A 91 4.43 -5.32 16.06
C ALA A 91 5.54 -4.48 15.41
N MET A 92 5.34 -4.04 14.16
CA MET A 92 6.28 -3.16 13.46
C MET A 92 6.35 -1.78 14.12
N ALA A 93 5.21 -1.21 14.51
CA ALA A 93 5.13 0.06 15.20
C ALA A 93 5.85 0.01 16.55
N ALA A 94 5.63 -1.04 17.34
CA ALA A 94 6.33 -1.26 18.60
C ALA A 94 7.84 -1.36 18.42
N ALA A 95 8.32 -2.02 17.36
CA ALA A 95 9.75 -2.08 17.03
C ALA A 95 10.32 -0.70 16.63
N ALA A 96 9.48 0.19 16.11
CA ALA A 96 9.83 1.59 15.82
C ALA A 96 9.64 2.53 17.02
N GLY A 97 9.21 2.03 18.19
CA GLY A 97 8.92 2.83 19.37
C GLY A 97 7.60 3.59 19.33
N ILE A 98 6.69 3.17 18.43
CA ILE A 98 5.37 3.78 18.20
C ILE A 98 4.29 2.87 18.79
N GLU A 99 3.36 3.44 19.54
CA GLU A 99 2.20 2.72 20.05
C GLU A 99 1.09 2.75 19.00
N LEU A 100 0.67 1.56 18.56
CA LEU A 100 -0.43 1.36 17.63
C LEU A 100 -1.44 0.39 18.24
N ARG A 101 -2.69 0.81 18.36
CA ARG A 101 -3.76 0.06 19.03
C ARG A 101 -4.84 -0.38 18.04
N TRP A 102 -5.59 -1.41 18.39
CA TRP A 102 -6.74 -1.83 17.60
C TRP A 102 -7.84 -0.76 17.51
N ASP A 103 -7.88 0.17 18.47
CA ASP A 103 -8.81 1.30 18.41
C ASP A 103 -8.49 2.23 17.25
N ASP A 104 -7.21 2.40 16.87
CA ASP A 104 -6.79 3.19 15.71
C ASP A 104 -7.33 2.58 14.41
N PHE A 105 -7.30 1.25 14.30
CA PHE A 105 -7.92 0.55 13.17
C PHE A 105 -9.44 0.73 13.16
N ALA A 106 -10.09 0.63 14.33
CA ALA A 106 -11.53 0.79 14.45
C ALA A 106 -11.99 2.20 14.04
N ASP A 107 -11.23 3.22 14.42
CA ASP A 107 -11.58 4.61 14.11
C ASP A 107 -11.32 4.94 12.63
N LEU A 108 -10.20 4.50 12.07
CA LEU A 108 -9.91 4.68 10.65
C LEU A 108 -10.87 3.91 9.75
N SER A 109 -11.35 2.73 10.17
CA SER A 109 -12.38 1.96 9.45
C SER A 109 -13.68 2.74 9.21
N LYS A 110 -14.01 3.70 10.06
CA LYS A 110 -15.24 4.50 9.94
C LYS A 110 -15.15 5.59 8.87
N VAL A 111 -13.94 6.00 8.51
CA VAL A 111 -13.70 7.15 7.63
C VAL A 111 -13.02 6.79 6.32
N VAL A 112 -12.34 5.65 6.25
CA VAL A 112 -11.66 5.16 5.05
C VAL A 112 -12.60 4.23 4.28
N PRO A 113 -13.02 4.56 3.06
CA PRO A 113 -13.90 3.69 2.29
C PRO A 113 -13.15 2.49 1.68
N LEU A 114 -13.89 1.40 1.42
CA LEU A 114 -13.38 0.25 0.68
C LEU A 114 -13.40 0.54 -0.83
N LEU A 115 -12.22 0.57 -1.45
CA LEU A 115 -12.03 0.88 -2.87
C LEU A 115 -11.77 -0.35 -3.73
N ALA A 116 -11.28 -1.46 -3.15
CA ALA A 116 -10.96 -2.68 -3.88
C ALA A 116 -11.78 -3.88 -3.39
N ARG A 117 -12.15 -4.76 -4.32
CA ARG A 117 -12.78 -6.06 -4.06
C ARG A 117 -11.92 -7.19 -4.61
N ILE A 118 -10.89 -7.54 -3.85
CA ILE A 118 -9.98 -8.65 -4.14
C ILE A 118 -10.10 -9.70 -3.05
N TYR A 119 -9.70 -10.95 -3.35
CA TYR A 119 -9.70 -12.02 -2.36
C TYR A 119 -8.95 -11.58 -1.07
N PRO A 120 -9.49 -11.83 0.13
CA PRO A 120 -10.70 -12.60 0.44
C PRO A 120 -12.03 -11.83 0.35
N ASN A 121 -12.03 -10.51 0.18
CA ASN A 121 -13.24 -9.66 0.17
C ASN A 121 -14.00 -9.66 -1.17
N GLY A 122 -13.43 -10.25 -2.20
CA GLY A 122 -14.00 -10.34 -3.55
C GLY A 122 -13.51 -11.56 -4.29
N SER A 123 -13.99 -11.76 -5.51
CA SER A 123 -13.61 -12.88 -6.38
C SER A 123 -12.37 -12.60 -7.24
N ALA A 124 -11.98 -11.33 -7.37
CA ALA A 124 -10.81 -10.95 -8.15
C ALA A 124 -9.51 -11.31 -7.42
N ASP A 125 -8.48 -11.67 -8.17
CA ASP A 125 -7.12 -11.83 -7.65
C ASP A 125 -6.30 -10.53 -7.82
N VAL A 126 -5.06 -10.55 -7.39
CA VAL A 126 -4.17 -9.39 -7.48
C VAL A 126 -3.79 -9.02 -8.91
N ASN A 127 -3.82 -9.96 -9.87
CA ASN A 127 -3.54 -9.62 -11.26
C ASN A 127 -4.69 -8.82 -11.84
N HIS A 128 -5.94 -9.17 -11.51
CA HIS A 128 -7.11 -8.38 -11.86
C HIS A 128 -7.05 -6.98 -11.22
N PHE A 129 -6.68 -6.92 -9.95
CA PHE A 129 -6.50 -5.64 -9.25
C PHE A 129 -5.42 -4.77 -9.90
N HIS A 130 -4.26 -5.35 -10.22
CA HIS A 130 -3.17 -4.64 -10.89
C HIS A 130 -3.61 -4.14 -12.28
N ALA A 131 -4.27 -5.00 -13.07
CA ALA A 131 -4.80 -4.63 -14.38
C ALA A 131 -5.89 -3.55 -14.31
N ALA A 132 -6.66 -3.45 -13.23
CA ALA A 132 -7.67 -2.42 -13.02
C ALA A 132 -7.09 -1.02 -12.69
N GLY A 133 -5.78 -0.92 -12.41
CA GLY A 133 -5.08 0.31 -12.02
C GLY A 133 -4.19 0.13 -10.77
N GLY A 134 -4.41 -0.93 -10.01
CA GLY A 134 -3.55 -1.39 -8.93
C GLY A 134 -3.31 -0.36 -7.82
N MET A 135 -2.13 -0.48 -7.20
CA MET A 135 -1.74 0.43 -6.12
C MET A 135 -1.52 1.86 -6.60
N SER A 136 -1.06 2.08 -7.83
CA SER A 136 -0.87 3.44 -8.36
C SER A 136 -2.18 4.23 -8.38
N PHE A 137 -3.28 3.59 -8.78
CA PHE A 137 -4.62 4.20 -8.73
C PHE A 137 -5.07 4.45 -7.27
N ILE A 138 -4.93 3.46 -6.38
CA ILE A 138 -5.28 3.60 -4.96
C ILE A 138 -4.49 4.74 -4.31
N MET A 139 -3.17 4.80 -4.51
CA MET A 139 -2.32 5.85 -3.96
C MET A 139 -2.77 7.24 -4.43
N ARG A 140 -3.08 7.37 -5.73
CA ARG A 140 -3.59 8.62 -6.28
C ARG A 140 -4.91 9.03 -5.66
N GLU A 141 -5.89 8.11 -5.59
CA GLU A 141 -7.20 8.39 -5.00
C GLU A 141 -7.08 8.82 -3.54
N LEU A 142 -6.33 8.07 -2.73
CA LEU A 142 -6.18 8.34 -1.30
C LEU A 142 -5.39 9.62 -1.01
N LEU A 143 -4.33 9.91 -1.78
CA LEU A 143 -3.56 11.16 -1.65
C LEU A 143 -4.39 12.36 -2.10
N THR A 144 -5.09 12.27 -3.23
CA THR A 144 -5.96 13.34 -3.74
C THR A 144 -7.12 13.61 -2.80
N GLY A 145 -7.68 12.56 -2.20
CA GLY A 145 -8.76 12.65 -1.22
C GLY A 145 -8.33 13.10 0.19
N GLY A 146 -7.02 13.30 0.42
CA GLY A 146 -6.49 13.72 1.72
C GLY A 146 -6.59 12.65 2.82
N LEU A 147 -6.74 11.38 2.44
CA LEU A 147 -6.79 10.24 3.36
C LEU A 147 -5.40 9.70 3.71
N LEU A 148 -4.40 9.94 2.88
CA LEU A 148 -2.99 9.65 3.19
C LEU A 148 -2.24 10.94 3.52
N ASP A 149 -1.35 10.86 4.49
CA ASP A 149 -0.39 11.93 4.73
C ASP A 149 0.73 11.85 3.68
N GLY A 150 0.64 12.73 2.66
CA GLY A 150 1.61 12.80 1.58
C GLY A 150 2.99 13.31 2.00
N SER A 151 3.15 13.85 3.22
CA SER A 151 4.43 14.35 3.74
C SER A 151 5.32 13.25 4.34
N ALA A 152 4.80 12.01 4.49
CA ALA A 152 5.57 10.89 5.01
C ALA A 152 6.85 10.65 4.18
N ALA A 153 7.95 10.33 4.88
CA ALA A 153 9.23 10.06 4.24
C ALA A 153 9.20 8.73 3.48
N THR A 154 9.94 8.64 2.37
CA THR A 154 9.92 7.47 1.49
C THR A 154 11.30 7.06 1.02
N VAL A 155 11.44 5.80 0.57
CA VAL A 155 12.66 5.30 -0.08
C VAL A 155 12.86 5.90 -1.49
N TRP A 156 11.77 6.38 -2.11
CA TRP A 156 11.75 6.96 -3.46
C TRP A 156 11.10 8.35 -3.43
N GLY A 157 11.54 9.25 -4.29
CA GLY A 157 11.02 10.62 -4.27
C GLY A 157 11.42 11.41 -3.02
N LYS A 158 10.78 12.55 -2.79
CA LYS A 158 10.99 13.40 -1.60
C LYS A 158 10.04 13.03 -0.47
N SER A 159 8.82 12.66 -0.82
CA SER A 159 7.74 12.32 0.10
C SER A 159 6.73 11.36 -0.56
N LEU A 160 5.76 10.88 0.20
CA LEU A 160 4.71 10.00 -0.32
C LEU A 160 3.83 10.68 -1.38
N ALA A 161 3.75 12.01 -1.39
CA ALA A 161 3.03 12.73 -2.44
C ALA A 161 3.59 12.46 -3.85
N ASP A 162 4.86 12.06 -3.98
CA ASP A 162 5.47 11.71 -5.27
C ASP A 162 4.98 10.34 -5.80
N TYR A 163 4.24 9.55 -5.01
CA TYR A 163 3.77 8.20 -5.36
C TYR A 163 2.52 8.16 -6.25
N MET A 164 2.03 9.31 -6.72
CA MET A 164 0.94 9.36 -7.70
C MET A 164 1.41 9.04 -9.13
N VAL A 165 2.23 7.99 -9.24
CA VAL A 165 2.85 7.55 -10.50
C VAL A 165 2.77 6.03 -10.65
N GLU A 166 2.96 5.54 -11.87
CA GLU A 166 3.14 4.12 -12.16
C GLU A 166 4.40 3.88 -12.98
N PRO A 167 5.10 2.76 -12.78
CA PRO A 167 6.27 2.41 -13.56
C PRO A 167 5.86 1.86 -14.94
N LYS A 168 6.55 2.31 -15.97
CA LYS A 168 6.45 1.77 -17.35
C LYS A 168 7.82 1.41 -17.85
N LEU A 169 7.90 0.33 -18.62
CA LEU A 169 9.13 -0.03 -19.33
C LEU A 169 9.22 0.76 -20.63
N SER A 170 10.33 1.46 -20.81
CA SER A 170 10.67 2.18 -22.04
C SER A 170 11.96 1.64 -22.67
N ALA A 171 12.32 2.15 -23.84
CA ALA A 171 13.59 1.81 -24.49
C ALA A 171 14.82 2.22 -23.66
N ASN A 172 14.65 3.17 -22.74
CA ASN A 172 15.72 3.72 -21.89
C ASN A 172 15.70 3.16 -20.46
N GLY A 173 14.87 2.17 -20.17
CA GLY A 173 14.69 1.60 -18.82
C GLY A 173 13.31 1.89 -18.24
N ILE A 174 13.23 2.13 -16.92
CA ILE A 174 11.98 2.45 -16.25
C ILE A 174 11.72 3.95 -16.34
N GLU A 175 10.47 4.27 -16.69
CA GLU A 175 9.90 5.61 -16.57
C GLU A 175 8.73 5.58 -15.59
N PHE A 176 8.66 6.59 -14.72
CA PHE A 176 7.52 6.78 -13.83
C PHE A 176 6.58 7.82 -14.45
N VAL A 177 5.42 7.36 -14.88
CA VAL A 177 4.39 8.20 -15.53
C VAL A 177 3.24 8.47 -14.54
N PRO A 178 2.41 9.49 -14.75
CA PRO A 178 1.26 9.72 -13.87
C PRO A 178 0.39 8.49 -13.69
N ALA A 179 -0.04 8.24 -12.46
CA ALA A 179 -0.94 7.13 -12.14
C ALA A 179 -2.28 7.24 -12.89
N PRO A 180 -2.96 6.12 -13.20
CA PRO A 180 -4.25 6.12 -13.88
C PRO A 180 -5.28 7.02 -13.21
N GLU A 181 -6.03 7.80 -14.00
CA GLU A 181 -7.09 8.69 -13.50
C GLU A 181 -8.40 7.95 -13.28
N THR A 182 -8.58 6.84 -13.95
CA THR A 182 -9.81 6.05 -13.90
C THR A 182 -9.46 4.58 -13.72
N SER A 183 -10.32 3.87 -12.98
CA SER A 183 -10.24 2.42 -12.92
C SER A 183 -10.62 1.79 -14.25
N LEU A 184 -9.90 0.76 -14.67
CA LEU A 184 -10.22 -0.03 -15.86
C LEU A 184 -11.24 -1.16 -15.58
N ASP A 185 -11.51 -1.46 -14.30
CA ASP A 185 -12.55 -2.42 -13.88
C ASP A 185 -13.21 -1.97 -12.58
N MET A 186 -14.39 -1.39 -12.69
CA MET A 186 -15.18 -0.90 -11.56
C MET A 186 -15.77 -2.00 -10.67
N ASN A 187 -15.71 -3.27 -11.08
CA ASN A 187 -16.11 -4.38 -10.23
C ASN A 187 -15.00 -4.73 -9.23
N THR A 188 -13.76 -4.51 -9.61
CA THR A 188 -12.58 -4.82 -8.81
C THR A 188 -12.06 -3.61 -8.05
N LEU A 189 -12.01 -2.44 -8.69
CA LEU A 189 -11.38 -1.24 -8.14
C LEU A 189 -12.24 0.00 -8.44
N ARG A 190 -12.53 0.81 -7.42
CA ARG A 190 -13.41 1.98 -7.52
C ARG A 190 -12.74 3.25 -7.00
N PRO A 191 -13.14 4.43 -7.55
CA PRO A 191 -12.68 5.71 -7.03
C PRO A 191 -13.34 6.06 -5.69
N LEU A 192 -12.76 7.01 -4.97
CA LEU A 192 -13.33 7.56 -3.72
C LEU A 192 -14.74 8.12 -3.90
N SER A 193 -15.06 8.66 -5.07
CA SER A 193 -16.40 9.21 -5.36
C SER A 193 -17.48 8.13 -5.44
N GLN A 194 -17.11 6.85 -5.64
CA GLN A 194 -18.05 5.74 -5.78
C GLN A 194 -17.46 4.44 -5.18
N PRO A 195 -17.15 4.39 -3.88
CA PRO A 195 -16.50 3.25 -3.27
C PRO A 195 -17.41 2.00 -3.26
N HIS A 196 -16.84 0.83 -3.03
CA HIS A 196 -17.61 -0.40 -2.80
C HIS A 196 -18.41 -0.34 -1.50
N GLN A 197 -17.82 0.27 -0.47
CA GLN A 197 -18.45 0.52 0.83
C GLN A 197 -17.95 1.85 1.38
N PRO A 198 -18.78 2.59 2.14
CA PRO A 198 -18.34 3.86 2.75
C PRO A 198 -17.38 3.65 3.92
N ASN A 199 -17.30 2.45 4.48
CA ASN A 199 -16.44 2.05 5.58
C ASN A 199 -15.33 1.13 5.09
N GLY A 200 -14.27 0.99 5.89
CA GLY A 200 -13.11 0.16 5.58
C GLY A 200 -13.43 -1.34 5.44
N GLY A 201 -12.51 -2.04 4.79
CA GLY A 201 -12.66 -3.47 4.51
C GLY A 201 -12.50 -4.39 5.72
N LEU A 202 -12.12 -3.85 6.89
CA LEU A 202 -12.02 -4.60 8.14
C LEU A 202 -12.84 -3.91 9.22
N ALA A 203 -13.45 -4.73 10.10
CA ALA A 203 -14.14 -4.25 11.29
C ALA A 203 -13.51 -4.83 12.57
N ILE A 204 -13.26 -3.97 13.54
CA ILE A 204 -12.83 -4.37 14.87
C ILE A 204 -14.07 -4.54 15.75
N LEU A 205 -14.28 -5.75 16.20
CA LEU A 205 -15.36 -6.10 17.12
C LEU A 205 -14.83 -6.05 18.55
N SER A 206 -15.62 -5.55 19.47
CA SER A 206 -15.29 -5.54 20.91
C SER A 206 -16.52 -5.91 21.73
N GLY A 207 -16.31 -6.68 22.79
CA GLY A 207 -17.35 -7.11 23.70
C GLY A 207 -16.77 -7.63 25.02
N ASN A 208 -17.65 -8.12 25.89
CA ASN A 208 -17.27 -8.63 27.22
C ASN A 208 -16.38 -9.89 27.18
N LEU A 209 -16.35 -10.62 26.06
CA LEU A 209 -15.50 -11.80 25.88
C LEU A 209 -14.13 -11.46 25.27
N GLY A 210 -13.93 -10.24 24.80
CA GLY A 210 -12.68 -9.81 24.18
C GLY A 210 -12.88 -9.00 22.90
N ARG A 211 -11.83 -8.98 22.06
CA ARG A 211 -11.80 -8.29 20.77
C ARG A 211 -11.52 -9.26 19.64
N ALA A 212 -12.06 -8.97 18.47
CA ALA A 212 -11.83 -9.72 17.25
C ALA A 212 -11.75 -8.76 16.05
N VAL A 213 -11.19 -9.23 14.94
CA VAL A 213 -11.19 -8.53 13.65
C VAL A 213 -11.82 -9.43 12.59
N ILE A 214 -12.65 -8.85 11.74
CA ILE A 214 -13.27 -9.52 10.59
C ILE A 214 -13.05 -8.69 9.33
#